data_7749db26171e546af57225b485520d8c
#
_entry.id   7749db26171e546af57225b485520d8c
#
_cell.length_a   1.000
_cell.length_b   1.000
_cell.length_c   1.000
_cell.angle_alpha   90.00
_cell.angle_beta   90.00
_cell.angle_gamma   90.00
#
_symmetry.space_group_name_H-M   'P 1'
#
loop_
_entity.id
_entity.type
_entity.pdbx_description
1 polymer ?
#
loop_
_entity_poly.entity_id
_entity_poly.type
_entity_poly.pdbx_seq_one_letter_code
_entity_poly.pdbx_strand_id
1 'polypeptide(L)'
;MKIAIIGLGYVGLPLARLFATKFSVVGFDINATRVAELNSGIDRTLEVEESLLNEVLVTKDAADKGLYCTTDLADIASCTYYIVTVPTPVDKNNRPDLTPLYKSSETVGKVLKKGDIVIYESTVYPGVTEDECVPVLERVSGLKFNVDFFAGYSPERINPGDKEHTVEKY
;
A
#
# COMPACT_ATOMS: atom_id res chain seq x y z
N MET A 1 3.13 0.07 -16.31
CA MET A 1 3.41 0.44 -14.91
C MET A 1 2.57 -0.46 -14.02
N LYS A 2 3.17 -1.13 -13.05
CA LYS A 2 2.48 -2.01 -12.10
C LYS A 2 2.74 -1.52 -10.68
N ILE A 3 1.67 -1.34 -9.91
CA ILE A 3 1.68 -0.72 -8.58
C ILE A 3 1.27 -1.76 -7.55
N ALA A 4 2.03 -1.85 -6.45
CA ALA A 4 1.63 -2.60 -5.26
C ALA A 4 1.13 -1.62 -4.19
N ILE A 5 -0.04 -1.87 -3.62
CA ILE A 5 -0.53 -1.17 -2.43
C ILE A 5 -0.39 -2.11 -1.25
N ILE A 6 0.37 -1.70 -0.24
CA ILE A 6 0.68 -2.50 0.95
C ILE A 6 -0.19 -2.03 2.12
N GLY A 7 -1.18 -2.83 2.46
CA GLY A 7 -2.25 -2.50 3.40
C GLY A 7 -3.53 -2.04 2.69
N LEU A 8 -4.62 -2.77 2.89
CA LEU A 8 -5.91 -2.53 2.23
C LEU A 8 -6.98 -2.08 3.24
N GLY A 9 -6.58 -1.17 4.12
CA GLY A 9 -7.45 -0.51 5.08
C GLY A 9 -8.15 0.74 4.51
N TYR A 10 -8.50 1.66 5.40
CA TYR A 10 -9.23 2.90 5.11
C TYR A 10 -8.56 3.83 4.09
N VAL A 11 -7.24 3.78 4.00
CA VAL A 11 -6.45 4.59 3.06
C VAL A 11 -6.09 3.78 1.82
N GLY A 12 -5.58 2.57 2.02
CA GLY A 12 -5.02 1.77 0.93
C GLY A 12 -6.07 1.28 -0.07
N LEU A 13 -7.26 0.90 0.38
CA LEU A 13 -8.29 0.42 -0.54
C LEU A 13 -8.83 1.51 -1.48
N PRO A 14 -9.24 2.70 -1.00
CA PRO A 14 -9.66 3.78 -1.89
C PRO A 14 -8.58 4.17 -2.90
N LEU A 15 -7.34 4.25 -2.46
CA LEU A 15 -6.20 4.54 -3.32
C LEU A 15 -5.97 3.44 -4.37
N ALA A 16 -6.00 2.16 -3.95
CA ALA A 16 -5.87 1.02 -4.85
C ALA A 16 -6.96 1.03 -5.92
N ARG A 17 -8.21 1.27 -5.55
CA ARG A 17 -9.34 1.37 -6.48
C ARG A 17 -9.13 2.50 -7.49
N LEU A 18 -8.71 3.67 -7.03
CA LEU A 18 -8.51 4.82 -7.91
C LEU A 18 -7.39 4.55 -8.93
N PHE A 19 -6.24 4.06 -8.50
CA PHE A 19 -5.17 3.68 -9.43
C PHE A 19 -5.58 2.57 -10.39
N ALA A 20 -6.39 1.61 -9.95
CA ALA A 20 -6.85 0.48 -10.77
C ALA A 20 -7.73 0.89 -11.95
N THR A 21 -8.30 2.09 -11.94
CA THR A 21 -9.01 2.64 -13.10
C THR A 21 -8.10 2.91 -14.29
N LYS A 22 -6.79 3.07 -14.06
CA LYS A 22 -5.80 3.46 -15.07
C LYS A 22 -4.61 2.50 -15.19
N PHE A 23 -4.27 1.80 -14.11
CA PHE A 23 -3.05 0.99 -14.01
C PHE A 23 -3.35 -0.43 -13.52
N SER A 24 -2.40 -1.33 -13.73
CA SER A 24 -2.40 -2.64 -13.07
C SER A 24 -1.99 -2.48 -11.60
N VAL A 25 -2.87 -2.83 -10.67
CA VAL A 25 -2.68 -2.70 -9.23
C VAL A 25 -2.80 -4.05 -8.55
N VAL A 26 -1.82 -4.37 -7.72
CA VAL A 26 -1.89 -5.51 -6.81
C VAL A 26 -2.02 -4.97 -5.38
N GLY A 27 -3.14 -5.26 -4.75
CA GLY A 27 -3.36 -4.96 -3.33
C GLY A 27 -2.83 -6.10 -2.46
N PHE A 28 -1.89 -5.81 -1.60
CA PHE A 28 -1.34 -6.79 -0.65
C PHE A 28 -1.79 -6.47 0.78
N ASP A 29 -2.35 -7.47 1.44
CA ASP A 29 -2.67 -7.40 2.87
C ASP A 29 -2.34 -8.71 3.56
N ILE A 30 -1.88 -8.66 4.80
CA ILE A 30 -1.59 -9.85 5.61
C ILE A 30 -2.86 -10.55 6.11
N ASN A 31 -4.00 -9.85 6.09
CA ASN A 31 -5.28 -10.37 6.54
C ASN A 31 -6.00 -11.12 5.40
N ALA A 32 -5.92 -12.45 5.43
CA ALA A 32 -6.52 -13.31 4.42
C ALA A 32 -8.05 -13.14 4.31
N THR A 33 -8.74 -12.88 5.42
CA THR A 33 -10.19 -12.62 5.41
C THR A 33 -10.50 -11.33 4.64
N ARG A 34 -9.73 -10.28 4.89
CA ARG A 34 -9.85 -9.01 4.18
C ARG A 34 -9.65 -9.18 2.67
N VAL A 35 -8.62 -9.90 2.28
CA VAL A 35 -8.32 -10.18 0.86
C VAL A 35 -9.44 -10.96 0.20
N ALA A 36 -9.96 -12.00 0.86
CA ALA A 36 -11.07 -12.80 0.33
C ALA A 36 -12.34 -11.98 0.14
N GLU A 37 -12.68 -11.12 1.09
CA GLU A 37 -13.82 -10.21 1.01
C GLU A 37 -13.68 -9.24 -0.17
N LEU A 38 -12.55 -8.57 -0.29
CA LEU A 38 -12.29 -7.63 -1.38
C LEU A 38 -12.37 -8.31 -2.76
N ASN A 39 -11.78 -9.48 -2.91
CA ASN A 39 -11.87 -10.25 -4.16
C ASN A 39 -13.30 -10.75 -4.46
N SER A 40 -14.18 -10.81 -3.46
CA SER A 40 -15.62 -11.08 -3.66
C SER A 40 -16.46 -9.80 -3.90
N GLY A 41 -15.81 -8.63 -3.96
CA GLY A 41 -16.47 -7.34 -4.20
C GLY A 41 -17.09 -6.70 -2.96
N ILE A 42 -16.69 -7.13 -1.76
CA ILE A 42 -17.24 -6.63 -0.48
C ILE A 42 -16.19 -5.78 0.24
N ASP A 43 -16.56 -4.56 0.62
CA ASP A 43 -15.76 -3.70 1.47
C ASP A 43 -16.45 -3.44 2.82
N ARG A 44 -16.01 -4.13 3.89
CA ARG A 44 -16.54 -3.93 5.25
C ARG A 44 -16.17 -2.59 5.88
N THR A 45 -15.15 -1.91 5.36
CA THR A 45 -14.79 -0.59 5.86
C THR A 45 -15.72 0.50 5.35
N LEU A 46 -16.51 0.21 4.32
CA LEU A 46 -17.47 1.12 3.69
C LEU A 46 -16.82 2.39 3.11
N GLU A 47 -15.53 2.33 2.81
CA GLU A 47 -14.79 3.42 2.19
C GLU A 47 -14.94 3.44 0.66
N VAL A 48 -15.16 2.27 0.07
CA VAL A 48 -15.40 2.12 -1.37
C VAL A 48 -16.75 1.45 -1.58
N GLU A 49 -17.59 2.06 -2.40
CA GLU A 49 -18.87 1.46 -2.80
C GLU A 49 -18.61 0.15 -3.55
N GLU A 50 -19.42 -0.89 -3.25
CA GLU A 50 -19.27 -2.21 -3.87
C GLU A 50 -19.34 -2.17 -5.40
N SER A 51 -20.17 -1.30 -5.97
CA SER A 51 -20.25 -1.07 -7.41
C SER A 51 -18.91 -0.61 -7.99
N LEU A 52 -18.29 0.39 -7.37
CA LEU A 52 -17.01 0.95 -7.79
C LEU A 52 -15.84 -0.02 -7.57
N LEU A 53 -15.91 -0.84 -6.52
CA LEU A 53 -14.92 -1.89 -6.30
C LEU A 53 -15.02 -2.96 -7.40
N ASN A 54 -16.23 -3.43 -7.67
CA ASN A 54 -16.47 -4.47 -8.69
C ASN A 54 -16.07 -4.03 -10.11
N GLU A 55 -16.16 -2.74 -10.43
CA GLU A 55 -15.74 -2.20 -11.73
C GLU A 55 -14.24 -2.38 -12.00
N VAL A 56 -13.42 -2.43 -10.97
CA VAL A 56 -11.95 -2.51 -11.10
C VAL A 56 -11.38 -3.89 -10.76
N LEU A 57 -12.15 -4.78 -10.13
CA LEU A 57 -11.66 -6.10 -9.76
C LEU A 57 -11.34 -6.95 -10.99
N VAL A 58 -10.18 -7.57 -10.97
CA VAL A 58 -9.69 -8.46 -12.02
C VAL A 58 -9.09 -9.74 -11.42
N THR A 59 -8.89 -10.75 -12.25
CA THR A 59 -8.16 -11.96 -11.87
C THR A 59 -6.65 -11.71 -11.85
N LYS A 60 -5.91 -12.59 -11.16
CA LYS A 60 -4.44 -12.52 -11.00
C LYS A 60 -3.68 -12.28 -12.31
N ASP A 61 -4.13 -12.89 -13.40
CA ASP A 61 -3.44 -12.87 -14.69
C ASP A 61 -3.90 -11.76 -15.63
N ALA A 62 -4.72 -10.84 -15.15
CA ALA A 62 -5.15 -9.71 -15.97
C ALA A 62 -3.96 -8.79 -16.30
N ALA A 63 -3.72 -8.58 -17.60
CA ALA A 63 -2.52 -7.92 -18.10
C ALA A 63 -2.57 -6.40 -18.07
N ASP A 64 -3.78 -5.81 -18.06
CA ASP A 64 -3.95 -4.37 -18.27
C ASP A 64 -4.15 -3.61 -16.95
N LYS A 65 -5.24 -2.89 -16.84
CA LYS A 65 -5.64 -2.16 -15.66
C LYS A 65 -6.57 -3.01 -14.78
N GLY A 66 -6.64 -2.69 -13.51
CA GLY A 66 -7.53 -3.34 -12.56
C GLY A 66 -6.84 -3.64 -11.24
N LEU A 67 -7.61 -4.11 -10.27
CA LEU A 67 -7.19 -4.45 -8.92
C LEU A 67 -7.31 -5.95 -8.68
N TYR A 68 -6.22 -6.58 -8.30
CA TYR A 68 -6.18 -7.93 -7.74
C TYR A 68 -5.65 -7.88 -6.30
N CYS A 69 -6.35 -8.48 -5.35
CA CYS A 69 -5.94 -8.50 -3.94
C CYS A 69 -5.33 -9.86 -3.58
N THR A 70 -4.25 -9.86 -2.79
CA THR A 70 -3.48 -11.05 -2.45
C THR A 70 -2.85 -10.98 -1.05
N THR A 71 -2.59 -12.13 -0.46
CA THR A 71 -1.70 -12.32 0.69
C THR A 71 -0.33 -12.88 0.27
N ASP A 72 -0.16 -13.22 -1.01
CA ASP A 72 1.08 -13.82 -1.51
C ASP A 72 2.08 -12.72 -1.94
N LEU A 73 3.23 -12.73 -1.28
CA LEU A 73 4.32 -11.80 -1.57
C LEU A 73 4.85 -11.94 -3.01
N ALA A 74 4.79 -13.13 -3.59
CA ALA A 74 5.24 -13.36 -4.96
C ALA A 74 4.43 -12.54 -5.98
N ASP A 75 3.18 -12.23 -5.71
CA ASP A 75 2.30 -11.49 -6.62
C ASP A 75 2.71 -10.02 -6.78
N ILE A 76 3.37 -9.43 -5.78
CA ILE A 76 3.86 -8.06 -5.84
C ILE A 76 5.30 -7.95 -6.34
N ALA A 77 6.02 -9.05 -6.51
CA ALA A 77 7.44 -9.03 -6.90
C ALA A 77 7.69 -8.39 -8.28
N SER A 78 6.70 -8.40 -9.17
CA SER A 78 6.79 -7.77 -10.50
C SER A 78 6.41 -6.28 -10.51
N CYS A 79 5.96 -5.72 -9.38
CA CYS A 79 5.63 -4.30 -9.28
C CYS A 79 6.91 -3.45 -9.27
N THR A 80 6.77 -2.19 -9.69
CA THR A 80 7.86 -1.19 -9.71
C THR A 80 7.61 -0.03 -8.75
N TYR A 81 6.37 0.15 -8.35
CA TYR A 81 5.95 1.12 -7.34
C TYR A 81 5.31 0.37 -6.18
N TYR A 82 5.77 0.64 -4.98
CA TYR A 82 5.24 0.08 -3.74
C TYR A 82 4.74 1.23 -2.87
N ILE A 83 3.43 1.30 -2.65
CA ILE A 83 2.81 2.35 -1.83
C ILE A 83 2.39 1.71 -0.51
N VAL A 84 3.01 2.15 0.57
CA VAL A 84 2.78 1.63 1.92
C VAL A 84 1.74 2.51 2.61
N THR A 85 0.60 1.91 2.92
CA THR A 85 -0.58 2.59 3.51
C THR A 85 -1.01 1.92 4.82
N VAL A 86 -0.05 1.34 5.53
CA VAL A 86 -0.32 0.72 6.83
C VAL A 86 -0.59 1.77 7.91
N PRO A 87 -1.43 1.45 8.91
CA PRO A 87 -1.71 2.39 9.98
C PRO A 87 -0.48 2.66 10.85
N THR A 88 -0.44 3.84 11.46
CA THR A 88 0.53 4.23 12.48
C THR A 88 -0.21 4.52 13.79
N PRO A 89 -0.60 3.47 14.54
CA PRO A 89 -1.29 3.65 15.80
C PRO A 89 -0.40 4.33 16.83
N VAL A 90 -1.01 4.85 17.88
CA VAL A 90 -0.27 5.34 19.04
C VAL A 90 -0.29 4.30 20.16
N ASP A 91 0.78 4.20 20.91
CA ASP A 91 0.88 3.37 22.10
C ASP A 91 0.11 4.01 23.27
N LYS A 92 0.06 3.29 24.41
CA LYS A 92 -0.59 3.78 25.64
C LYS A 92 0.01 5.08 26.22
N ASN A 93 1.18 5.51 25.73
CA ASN A 93 1.87 6.73 26.13
C ASN A 93 1.76 7.84 25.06
N ASN A 94 0.84 7.69 24.10
CA ASN A 94 0.67 8.57 22.92
C ASN A 94 1.94 8.68 22.06
N ARG A 95 2.77 7.63 22.00
CA ARG A 95 3.93 7.57 21.11
C ARG A 95 3.55 6.80 19.85
N PRO A 96 4.00 7.22 18.67
CA PRO A 96 3.77 6.48 17.43
C PRO A 96 4.33 5.06 17.52
N ASP A 97 3.50 4.06 17.23
CA ASP A 97 3.94 2.68 17.07
C ASP A 97 4.33 2.44 15.61
N LEU A 98 5.63 2.37 15.36
CA LEU A 98 6.18 2.17 14.03
C LEU A 98 6.25 0.69 13.61
N THR A 99 5.79 -0.24 14.45
CA THR A 99 5.82 -1.68 14.16
C THR A 99 5.18 -2.04 12.81
N PRO A 100 4.01 -1.49 12.43
CA PRO A 100 3.43 -1.76 11.11
C PRO A 100 4.34 -1.28 9.95
N LEU A 101 5.02 -0.13 10.12
CA LEU A 101 5.96 0.40 9.12
C LEU A 101 7.20 -0.50 8.99
N TYR A 102 7.78 -0.95 10.09
CA TYR A 102 8.92 -1.89 10.04
C TYR A 102 8.54 -3.20 9.33
N LYS A 103 7.40 -3.79 9.69
CA LYS A 103 6.93 -5.05 9.08
C LYS A 103 6.62 -4.90 7.59
N SER A 104 5.97 -3.82 7.19
CA SER A 104 5.70 -3.54 5.78
C SER A 104 6.98 -3.26 4.98
N SER A 105 7.95 -2.55 5.58
CA SER A 105 9.26 -2.32 4.97
C SER A 105 10.05 -3.63 4.82
N GLU A 106 9.99 -4.55 5.78
CA GLU A 106 10.56 -5.89 5.65
C GLU A 106 9.89 -6.69 4.53
N THR A 107 8.56 -6.61 4.43
CA THR A 107 7.78 -7.26 3.37
C THR A 107 8.19 -6.76 1.99
N VAL A 108 8.23 -5.45 1.80
CA VAL A 108 8.65 -4.83 0.53
C VAL A 108 10.12 -5.14 0.24
N GLY A 109 11.00 -5.05 1.24
CA GLY A 109 12.44 -5.33 1.08
C GLY A 109 12.75 -6.72 0.52
N LYS A 110 11.89 -7.73 0.80
CA LYS A 110 12.06 -9.10 0.27
C LYS A 110 11.88 -9.20 -1.24
N VAL A 111 11.15 -8.27 -1.86
CA VAL A 111 10.82 -8.29 -3.30
C VAL A 111 11.37 -7.08 -4.05
N LEU A 112 11.98 -6.13 -3.36
CA LEU A 112 12.51 -4.89 -3.92
C LEU A 112 13.62 -5.19 -4.93
N LYS A 113 13.57 -4.49 -6.07
CA LYS A 113 14.52 -4.62 -7.17
C LYS A 113 15.16 -3.28 -7.51
N LYS A 114 16.24 -3.31 -8.28
CA LYS A 114 16.86 -2.09 -8.82
C LYS A 114 15.88 -1.31 -9.69
N GLY A 115 15.79 -0.01 -9.42
CA GLY A 115 14.90 0.92 -10.10
C GLY A 115 13.52 1.06 -9.49
N ASP A 116 13.18 0.26 -8.46
CA ASP A 116 11.90 0.35 -7.76
C ASP A 116 11.79 1.60 -6.90
N ILE A 117 10.55 2.02 -6.67
CA ILE A 117 10.21 3.19 -5.84
C ILE A 117 9.25 2.76 -4.74
N VAL A 118 9.59 3.11 -3.49
CA VAL A 118 8.74 2.87 -2.30
C VAL A 118 8.20 4.19 -1.81
N ILE A 119 6.89 4.31 -1.67
CA ILE A 119 6.21 5.53 -1.22
C ILE A 119 5.48 5.22 0.08
N TYR A 120 5.76 5.98 1.13
CA TYR A 120 5.09 5.85 2.42
C TYR A 120 3.97 6.88 2.54
N GLU A 121 2.74 6.40 2.61
CA GLU A 121 1.53 7.20 2.85
C GLU A 121 1.00 6.92 4.25
N SER A 122 1.74 7.36 5.25
CA SER A 122 1.38 7.19 6.67
C SER A 122 1.63 8.50 7.41
N THR A 123 0.77 8.82 8.35
CA THR A 123 0.96 10.01 9.18
C THR A 123 2.05 9.75 10.24
N VAL A 124 3.25 10.26 9.99
CA VAL A 124 4.41 10.11 10.86
C VAL A 124 5.14 11.44 11.03
N TYR A 125 6.02 11.50 12.03
CA TYR A 125 6.88 12.67 12.22
C TYR A 125 7.98 12.75 11.13
N PRO A 126 8.53 13.95 10.88
CA PRO A 126 9.59 14.13 9.88
C PRO A 126 10.81 13.24 10.14
N GLY A 127 11.36 12.66 9.09
CA GLY A 127 12.54 11.80 9.14
C GLY A 127 12.24 10.30 9.25
N VAL A 128 11.02 9.88 9.62
CA VAL A 128 10.71 8.44 9.79
C VAL A 128 10.99 7.63 8.53
N THR A 129 10.71 8.16 7.36
CA THR A 129 10.96 7.43 6.11
C THR A 129 12.45 7.14 5.95
N GLU A 130 13.29 8.15 6.09
CA GLU A 130 14.74 8.05 5.88
C GLU A 130 15.47 7.36 7.02
N ASP A 131 15.06 7.65 8.27
CA ASP A 131 15.79 7.21 9.45
C ASP A 131 15.35 5.82 9.94
N GLU A 132 14.10 5.44 9.68
CA GLU A 132 13.52 4.21 10.20
C GLU A 132 13.17 3.20 9.10
N CYS A 133 12.50 3.62 8.02
CA CYS A 133 12.01 2.71 7.00
C CYS A 133 13.10 2.33 5.99
N VAL A 134 13.85 3.29 5.47
CA VAL A 134 14.91 3.06 4.48
C VAL A 134 15.97 2.08 4.99
N PRO A 135 16.48 2.17 6.23
CA PRO A 135 17.45 1.19 6.76
C PRO A 135 16.92 -0.25 6.77
N VAL A 136 15.61 -0.44 6.99
CA VAL A 136 14.98 -1.77 6.92
C VAL A 136 14.96 -2.27 5.47
N LEU A 137 14.56 -1.41 4.51
CA LEU A 137 14.58 -1.75 3.09
C LEU A 137 15.98 -2.15 2.62
N GLU A 138 17.01 -1.38 2.97
CA GLU A 138 18.41 -1.68 2.62
C GLU A 138 18.88 -3.01 3.23
N ARG A 139 18.63 -3.21 4.52
CA ARG A 139 19.04 -4.43 5.24
C ARG A 139 18.41 -5.69 4.64
N VAL A 140 17.13 -5.64 4.30
CA VAL A 140 16.38 -6.81 3.83
C VAL A 140 16.65 -7.07 2.35
N SER A 141 16.70 -6.03 1.51
CA SER A 141 16.90 -6.18 0.07
C SER A 141 18.37 -6.35 -0.33
N GLY A 142 19.31 -5.85 0.48
CA GLY A 142 20.70 -5.73 0.10
C GLY A 142 20.98 -4.64 -0.94
N LEU A 143 20.00 -3.81 -1.26
CA LEU A 143 20.09 -2.72 -2.22
C LEU A 143 20.44 -1.40 -1.50
N LYS A 144 20.94 -0.42 -2.26
CA LYS A 144 21.37 0.88 -1.73
C LYS A 144 20.37 1.97 -2.11
N PHE A 145 19.89 2.70 -1.10
CA PHE A 145 19.01 3.84 -1.26
C PHE A 145 19.63 4.95 -2.11
N ASN A 146 18.84 5.61 -2.94
CA ASN A 146 19.23 6.63 -3.92
C ASN A 146 20.26 6.18 -4.96
N VAL A 147 20.54 4.87 -5.07
CA VAL A 147 21.40 4.27 -6.08
C VAL A 147 20.65 3.15 -6.80
N ASP A 148 20.19 2.15 -6.04
CA ASP A 148 19.50 0.98 -6.57
C ASP A 148 17.98 1.11 -6.51
N PHE A 149 17.45 1.79 -5.48
CA PHE A 149 16.03 2.08 -5.31
C PHE A 149 15.82 3.48 -4.74
N PHE A 150 14.57 3.95 -4.79
CA PHE A 150 14.19 5.27 -4.31
C PHE A 150 13.04 5.16 -3.31
N ALA A 151 12.97 6.12 -2.40
CA ALA A 151 11.86 6.24 -1.45
C ALA A 151 11.30 7.65 -1.46
N GLY A 152 9.99 7.74 -1.23
CA GLY A 152 9.27 8.99 -1.09
C GLY A 152 8.30 8.94 0.08
N TYR A 153 7.88 10.11 0.53
CA TYR A 153 6.87 10.29 1.55
C TYR A 153 5.74 11.15 1.01
N SER A 154 4.51 10.70 1.22
CA SER A 154 3.29 11.45 0.92
C SER A 154 2.44 11.49 2.20
N PRO A 155 2.19 12.68 2.79
CA PRO A 155 1.36 12.76 3.99
C PRO A 155 -0.09 12.42 3.64
N GLU A 156 -0.68 11.51 4.42
CA GLU A 156 -2.09 11.16 4.30
C GLU A 156 -3.00 12.35 4.69
N ARG A 157 -4.02 12.60 3.88
CA ARG A 157 -4.99 13.68 4.08
C ARG A 157 -6.44 13.22 4.04
N ILE A 158 -6.67 11.92 3.87
CA ILE A 158 -8.02 11.35 3.89
C ILE A 158 -8.49 11.22 5.34
N ASN A 159 -9.67 11.76 5.64
CA ASN A 159 -10.38 11.49 6.88
C ASN A 159 -11.29 10.28 6.66
N PRO A 160 -11.09 9.16 7.38
CA PRO A 160 -11.96 8.00 7.27
C PRO A 160 -13.44 8.39 7.47
N GLY A 161 -14.31 7.96 6.53
CA GLY A 161 -15.74 8.28 6.56
C GLY A 161 -16.12 9.65 6.00
N ASP A 162 -15.18 10.48 5.56
CA ASP A 162 -15.46 11.74 4.89
C ASP A 162 -15.82 11.49 3.41
N LYS A 163 -17.10 11.66 3.08
CA LYS A 163 -17.61 11.48 1.72
C LYS A 163 -17.49 12.72 0.83
N GLU A 164 -17.13 13.86 1.40
CA GLU A 164 -16.97 15.11 0.63
C GLU A 164 -15.54 15.31 0.14
N HIS A 165 -14.54 14.91 0.95
CA HIS A 165 -13.12 15.03 0.62
C HIS A 165 -12.54 13.64 0.32
N THR A 166 -12.88 13.13 -0.85
CA THR A 166 -12.43 11.81 -1.31
C THR A 166 -11.02 11.88 -1.91
N VAL A 167 -10.35 10.73 -2.00
CA VAL A 167 -9.02 10.60 -2.63
C VAL A 167 -8.93 11.17 -4.06
N GLU A 168 -10.05 11.34 -4.74
CA GLU A 168 -10.12 11.91 -6.09
C GLU A 168 -9.97 13.43 -6.14
N LYS A 169 -10.10 14.09 -5.00
CA LYS A 169 -10.06 15.57 -4.90
C LYS A 169 -8.72 16.14 -4.40
N TYR A 170 -7.75 15.27 -4.09
CA TYR A 170 -6.41 15.64 -3.61
C TYR A 170 -5.31 15.39 -4.63
#